data_a594612b20634d1db05be42a58c2ec8c
#
_entry.id   a594612b20634d1db05be42a58c2ec8c
#
_cell.length_a   1.000
_cell.length_b   1.000
_cell.length_c   1.000
_cell.angle_alpha   90.00
_cell.angle_beta   90.00
_cell.angle_gamma   90.00
#
_symmetry.space_group_name_H-M   'P 1'
#
loop_
_entity.id
_entity.type
_entity.pdbx_description
1 polymer ?
#
loop_
_entity_poly.entity_id
_entity_poly.type
_entity_poly.pdbx_seq_one_letter_code
_entity_poly.pdbx_strand_id
1 'polypeptide(L)'
;MVGVMTQMPDWLPLGDCELLVVSDGVLWLDAGSVFGVTPRVMWETLVEPLDEEHNLPVGLNCLLVRSQGKVILVETGVGNKATRVPRGCGVAQAGTLLADMARQGIRPEDVDIVINTHLHFDHCGGNTIYRDGKLALTFPRARYFLQKGEWEEANHPNERTRASYLPENLEPLADSRQLELVEGEAEVIKGVRILPAPGHTAHHAIVEVASAGQTALYIGDLVQHHLMLERLAWISSFDELPLVSLETKKRILERAIAENDLLICVHCPPPGLGRLRLVEGKRKWEAL
;
A
#
# COMPACT_ATOMS: atom_id res chain seq x y z
N MET A 1 15.42 -24.29 2.90
CA MET A 1 15.24 -24.34 1.45
C MET A 1 13.77 -24.62 1.18
N VAL A 2 12.99 -23.58 0.90
CA VAL A 2 11.63 -23.75 0.38
C VAL A 2 11.63 -23.02 -0.95
N GLY A 3 11.93 -23.77 -2.00
CA GLY A 3 11.75 -23.33 -3.37
C GLY A 3 10.29 -23.52 -3.73
N VAL A 4 9.46 -22.55 -3.42
CA VAL A 4 8.18 -22.42 -4.09
C VAL A 4 8.45 -21.60 -5.35
N MET A 5 8.63 -22.28 -6.47
CA MET A 5 8.40 -21.66 -7.77
C MET A 5 6.90 -21.40 -7.84
N THR A 6 6.46 -20.30 -7.25
CA THR A 6 5.12 -19.78 -7.49
C THR A 6 5.04 -19.37 -8.95
N GLN A 7 4.10 -19.96 -9.66
CA GLN A 7 3.68 -19.52 -10.97
C GLN A 7 3.54 -17.99 -10.94
N MET A 8 4.09 -17.30 -11.95
CA MET A 8 3.96 -15.84 -12.05
C MET A 8 2.48 -15.48 -11.97
N PRO A 9 2.09 -14.52 -11.13
CA PRO A 9 0.69 -14.14 -11.05
C PRO A 9 0.24 -13.64 -12.42
N ASP A 10 -0.85 -14.21 -12.91
CA ASP A 10 -1.49 -13.76 -14.13
C ASP A 10 -2.27 -12.48 -13.86
N TRP A 11 -2.43 -11.65 -14.88
CA TRP A 11 -3.30 -10.50 -14.83
C TRP A 11 -4.74 -10.92 -14.52
N LEU A 12 -5.30 -10.39 -13.45
CA LEU A 12 -6.68 -10.66 -13.04
C LEU A 12 -7.63 -9.71 -13.78
N PRO A 13 -8.58 -10.20 -14.55
CA PRO A 13 -9.57 -9.35 -15.22
C PRO A 13 -10.55 -8.75 -14.19
N LEU A 14 -10.85 -7.45 -14.38
CA LEU A 14 -11.87 -6.71 -13.63
C LEU A 14 -12.68 -5.88 -14.63
N GLY A 15 -13.72 -6.49 -15.22
CA GLY A 15 -14.46 -5.87 -16.34
C GLY A 15 -13.54 -5.60 -17.54
N ASP A 16 -13.40 -4.32 -17.92
CA ASP A 16 -12.52 -3.87 -19.00
C ASP A 16 -11.10 -3.52 -18.52
N CYS A 17 -10.81 -3.73 -17.24
CA CYS A 17 -9.50 -3.49 -16.63
C CYS A 17 -8.81 -4.83 -16.36
N GLU A 18 -7.48 -4.78 -16.19
CA GLU A 18 -6.66 -5.88 -15.71
C GLU A 18 -5.86 -5.42 -14.50
N LEU A 19 -5.81 -6.25 -13.47
CA LEU A 19 -5.11 -6.01 -12.21
C LEU A 19 -3.96 -7.00 -12.06
N LEU A 20 -2.82 -6.55 -11.55
CA LEU A 20 -1.70 -7.41 -11.19
C LEU A 20 -1.04 -6.89 -9.93
N VAL A 21 -0.97 -7.73 -8.91
CA VAL A 21 -0.16 -7.40 -7.72
C VAL A 21 1.29 -7.73 -8.02
N VAL A 22 2.14 -6.74 -7.83
CA VAL A 22 3.61 -6.84 -7.87
C VAL A 22 4.17 -6.48 -6.51
N SER A 23 5.37 -6.96 -6.20
CA SER A 23 5.93 -6.79 -4.86
C SER A 23 7.26 -6.03 -4.89
N ASP A 24 7.40 -5.09 -3.96
CA ASP A 24 8.71 -4.49 -3.66
C ASP A 24 9.53 -5.31 -2.66
N GLY A 25 8.95 -6.40 -2.14
CA GLY A 25 9.61 -7.31 -1.21
C GLY A 25 8.87 -7.45 0.12
N VAL A 26 9.64 -7.61 1.19
CA VAL A 26 9.15 -7.83 2.55
C VAL A 26 9.82 -6.84 3.51
N LEU A 27 9.01 -6.21 4.34
CA LEU A 27 9.43 -5.38 5.45
C LEU A 27 9.22 -6.14 6.76
N TRP A 28 10.16 -6.04 7.70
CA TRP A 28 10.04 -6.60 9.04
C TRP A 28 9.67 -5.47 10.01
N LEU A 29 8.54 -5.59 10.68
CA LEU A 29 8.04 -4.59 11.63
C LEU A 29 7.89 -5.19 13.02
N ASP A 30 8.17 -4.40 14.06
CA ASP A 30 7.86 -4.78 15.43
C ASP A 30 6.40 -5.21 15.55
N ALA A 31 6.16 -6.47 15.91
CA ALA A 31 4.83 -7.04 15.93
C ALA A 31 3.92 -6.36 16.97
N GLY A 32 4.48 -5.89 18.08
CA GLY A 32 3.74 -5.11 19.07
C GLY A 32 3.23 -3.79 18.49
N SER A 33 4.04 -3.14 17.67
CA SER A 33 3.64 -1.91 16.98
C SER A 33 2.57 -2.17 15.92
N VAL A 34 2.68 -3.27 15.17
CA VAL A 34 1.65 -3.68 14.19
C VAL A 34 0.30 -3.87 14.88
N PHE A 35 0.23 -4.59 16.01
CA PHE A 35 -1.02 -4.88 16.70
C PHE A 35 -1.43 -3.85 17.76
N GLY A 36 -0.60 -2.84 18.00
CA GLY A 36 -0.88 -1.70 18.85
C GLY A 36 -1.22 -2.09 20.29
N VAL A 37 -2.33 -1.58 20.79
CA VAL A 37 -2.77 -1.85 22.17
C VAL A 37 -3.39 -3.24 22.38
N THR A 38 -3.49 -4.06 21.32
CA THR A 38 -4.04 -5.41 21.42
C THR A 38 -3.07 -6.30 22.20
N PRO A 39 -3.51 -6.96 23.30
CA PRO A 39 -2.63 -7.82 24.08
C PRO A 39 -1.98 -8.92 23.25
N ARG A 40 -0.68 -9.12 23.41
CA ARG A 40 0.13 -10.10 22.68
C ARG A 40 -0.50 -11.50 22.66
N VAL A 41 -1.04 -11.95 23.80
CA VAL A 41 -1.65 -13.27 23.93
C VAL A 41 -2.87 -13.49 23.00
N MET A 42 -3.42 -12.41 22.43
CA MET A 42 -4.57 -12.48 21.52
C MET A 42 -4.17 -12.70 20.07
N TRP A 43 -2.95 -12.36 19.69
CA TRP A 43 -2.52 -12.39 18.29
C TRP A 43 -1.28 -13.24 18.02
N GLU A 44 -0.37 -13.45 18.99
CA GLU A 44 0.93 -14.10 18.75
C GLU A 44 0.85 -15.53 18.19
N THR A 45 -0.24 -16.26 18.45
CA THR A 45 -0.45 -17.61 17.90
C THR A 45 -1.20 -17.63 16.57
N LEU A 46 -1.58 -16.47 16.06
CA LEU A 46 -2.39 -16.30 14.84
C LEU A 46 -1.56 -15.72 13.68
N VAL A 47 -0.33 -15.32 13.94
CA VAL A 47 0.57 -14.68 12.96
C VAL A 47 1.66 -15.66 12.54
N GLU A 48 2.37 -15.31 11.47
CA GLU A 48 3.59 -15.96 11.04
C GLU A 48 4.66 -15.94 12.16
N PRO A 49 5.61 -16.88 12.16
CA PRO A 49 6.69 -16.87 13.14
C PRO A 49 7.45 -15.53 13.13
N LEU A 50 7.58 -14.94 14.31
CA LEU A 50 8.37 -13.73 14.50
C LEU A 50 9.88 -14.07 14.44
N ASP A 51 10.69 -13.09 14.06
CA ASP A 51 12.14 -13.21 14.16
C ASP A 51 12.63 -13.12 15.63
N GLU A 52 13.95 -13.20 15.83
CA GLU A 52 14.56 -13.14 17.16
C GLU A 52 14.35 -11.77 17.86
N GLU A 53 14.09 -10.72 17.09
CA GLU A 53 13.80 -9.36 17.57
C GLU A 53 12.30 -9.09 17.72
N HIS A 54 11.47 -10.12 17.56
CA HIS A 54 10.00 -10.05 17.62
C HIS A 54 9.36 -9.24 16.48
N ASN A 55 10.02 -9.14 15.34
CA ASN A 55 9.44 -8.52 14.16
C ASN A 55 8.57 -9.52 13.39
N LEU A 56 7.54 -8.99 12.76
CA LEU A 56 6.61 -9.68 11.87
C LEU A 56 6.95 -9.34 10.42
N PRO A 57 7.05 -10.32 9.51
CA PRO A 57 7.20 -10.04 8.08
C PRO A 57 5.88 -9.53 7.51
N VAL A 58 5.93 -8.39 6.84
CA VAL A 58 4.79 -7.79 6.14
C VAL A 58 5.12 -7.59 4.66
N GLY A 59 4.14 -7.79 3.79
CA GLY A 59 4.32 -7.58 2.35
C GLY A 59 4.51 -6.12 2.00
N LEU A 60 5.10 -5.88 0.84
CA LEU A 60 5.15 -4.58 0.16
C LEU A 60 4.45 -4.73 -1.19
N ASN A 61 3.16 -5.05 -1.14
CA ASN A 61 2.35 -5.33 -2.32
C ASN A 61 1.93 -4.02 -3.00
N CYS A 62 2.36 -3.83 -4.23
CA CYS A 62 1.95 -2.73 -5.10
C CYS A 62 0.95 -3.25 -6.14
N LEU A 63 0.12 -2.38 -6.70
CA LEU A 63 -0.88 -2.78 -7.69
C LEU A 63 -0.59 -2.13 -9.04
N LEU A 64 -0.45 -2.95 -10.07
CA LEU A 64 -0.51 -2.52 -11.46
C LEU A 64 -1.94 -2.64 -11.98
N VAL A 65 -2.41 -1.61 -12.66
CA VAL A 65 -3.71 -1.58 -13.33
C VAL A 65 -3.50 -1.24 -14.81
N ARG A 66 -4.05 -2.06 -15.69
CA ARG A 66 -4.22 -1.68 -17.11
C ARG A 66 -5.65 -1.25 -17.34
N SER A 67 -5.83 -0.02 -17.76
CA SER A 67 -7.14 0.54 -18.06
C SER A 67 -7.03 1.59 -19.16
N GLN A 68 -7.90 1.55 -20.16
CA GLN A 68 -8.00 2.56 -21.23
C GLN A 68 -6.66 2.86 -21.94
N GLY A 69 -5.83 1.82 -22.13
CA GLY A 69 -4.52 1.95 -22.76
C GLY A 69 -3.45 2.61 -21.85
N LYS A 70 -3.74 2.77 -20.56
CA LYS A 70 -2.83 3.30 -19.55
C LYS A 70 -2.34 2.21 -18.61
N VAL A 71 -1.09 2.36 -18.15
CA VAL A 71 -0.50 1.59 -17.08
C VAL A 71 -0.45 2.48 -15.82
N ILE A 72 -1.14 2.06 -14.78
CA ILE A 72 -1.22 2.74 -13.48
C ILE A 72 -0.51 1.88 -12.46
N LEU A 73 0.33 2.47 -11.64
CA LEU A 73 0.95 1.84 -10.49
C LEU A 73 0.42 2.48 -9.20
N VAL A 74 -0.12 1.68 -8.31
CA VAL A 74 -0.51 2.12 -6.97
C VAL A 74 0.56 1.65 -6.00
N GLU A 75 1.18 2.57 -5.29
CA GLU A 75 2.34 2.44 -4.41
C GLU A 75 3.63 2.04 -5.14
N THR A 76 4.75 2.31 -4.48
CA THR A 76 6.08 2.05 -5.03
C THR A 76 7.02 1.36 -4.05
N GLY A 77 6.53 0.97 -2.88
CA GLY A 77 7.30 0.27 -1.86
C GLY A 77 8.38 1.16 -1.21
N VAL A 78 9.34 0.52 -0.56
CA VAL A 78 10.54 1.15 0.04
C VAL A 78 11.51 1.63 -1.05
N GLY A 79 11.53 0.93 -2.19
CA GLY A 79 12.49 1.18 -3.26
C GLY A 79 13.90 0.65 -2.94
N ASN A 80 14.83 0.98 -3.83
CA ASN A 80 16.21 0.44 -3.79
C ASN A 80 17.26 1.46 -3.33
N LYS A 81 16.84 2.63 -2.83
CA LYS A 81 17.77 3.58 -2.24
C LYS A 81 18.31 3.01 -0.93
N ALA A 82 19.62 3.19 -0.67
CA ALA A 82 20.23 2.84 0.62
C ALA A 82 19.76 3.82 1.72
N THR A 83 18.46 3.86 1.93
CA THR A 83 17.79 4.78 2.83
C THR A 83 17.94 4.30 4.26
N ARG A 84 17.98 5.23 5.19
CA ARG A 84 17.86 4.93 6.61
C ARG A 84 16.43 4.48 6.88
N VAL A 85 16.22 3.18 6.87
CA VAL A 85 15.00 2.61 7.42
C VAL A 85 14.90 3.02 8.88
N PRO A 86 13.74 3.48 9.38
CA PRO A 86 13.58 3.82 10.76
C PRO A 86 14.03 2.71 11.70
N ARG A 87 14.63 3.05 12.86
CA ARG A 87 15.02 2.05 13.84
C ARG A 87 13.77 1.27 14.28
N GLY A 88 13.88 -0.05 14.34
CA GLY A 88 12.76 -0.95 14.63
C GLY A 88 12.02 -1.45 13.38
N CYS A 89 12.45 -1.01 12.19
CA CYS A 89 12.04 -1.63 10.93
C CYS A 89 13.24 -2.36 10.32
N GLY A 90 13.11 -3.64 10.04
CA GLY A 90 14.10 -4.43 9.31
C GLY A 90 13.72 -4.48 7.83
N VAL A 91 14.63 -4.12 6.92
CA VAL A 91 14.43 -4.34 5.49
C VAL A 91 15.14 -5.63 5.11
N ALA A 92 14.38 -6.70 4.95
CA ALA A 92 14.97 -7.99 4.60
C ALA A 92 15.16 -8.14 3.08
N GLN A 93 14.23 -7.71 2.25
CA GLN A 93 14.22 -7.91 0.80
C GLN A 93 13.35 -6.86 0.10
N ALA A 94 13.61 -5.57 0.33
CA ALA A 94 12.93 -4.48 -0.38
C ALA A 94 13.71 -4.03 -1.63
N GLY A 95 13.06 -3.21 -2.45
CA GLY A 95 13.64 -2.66 -3.68
C GLY A 95 13.55 -3.62 -4.87
N THR A 96 12.64 -4.59 -4.83
CA THR A 96 12.46 -5.58 -5.90
C THR A 96 11.37 -5.22 -6.91
N LEU A 97 10.61 -4.14 -6.68
CA LEU A 97 9.49 -3.72 -7.52
C LEU A 97 9.83 -3.66 -9.02
N LEU A 98 10.94 -2.98 -9.36
CA LEU A 98 11.33 -2.83 -10.76
C LEU A 98 11.68 -4.17 -11.43
N ALA A 99 12.29 -5.09 -10.69
CA ALA A 99 12.58 -6.42 -11.18
C ALA A 99 11.29 -7.24 -11.35
N ASP A 100 10.33 -7.07 -10.44
CA ASP A 100 9.04 -7.73 -10.51
C ASP A 100 8.21 -7.24 -11.69
N MET A 101 8.15 -5.92 -11.89
CA MET A 101 7.54 -5.30 -13.07
C MET A 101 8.20 -5.76 -14.37
N ALA A 102 9.53 -5.85 -14.40
CA ALA A 102 10.28 -6.29 -15.59
C ALA A 102 9.95 -7.75 -15.97
N ARG A 103 9.70 -8.63 -14.99
CA ARG A 103 9.23 -10.00 -15.27
C ARG A 103 7.88 -10.02 -15.98
N GLN A 104 7.08 -8.97 -15.81
CA GLN A 104 5.79 -8.76 -16.49
C GLN A 104 5.92 -7.96 -17.79
N GLY A 105 7.14 -7.68 -18.24
CA GLY A 105 7.42 -6.89 -19.44
C GLY A 105 7.11 -5.40 -19.30
N ILE A 106 6.99 -4.89 -18.08
CA ILE A 106 6.69 -3.47 -17.80
C ILE A 106 7.96 -2.78 -17.32
N ARG A 107 8.34 -1.72 -18.01
CA ARG A 107 9.48 -0.85 -17.64
C ARG A 107 8.97 0.40 -16.93
N PRO A 108 9.83 1.12 -16.19
CA PRO A 108 9.45 2.39 -15.57
C PRO A 108 8.88 3.43 -16.56
N GLU A 109 9.38 3.44 -17.79
CA GLU A 109 8.92 4.35 -18.85
C GLU A 109 7.53 4.01 -19.40
N ASP A 110 7.02 2.82 -19.12
CA ASP A 110 5.71 2.36 -19.56
C ASP A 110 4.59 2.76 -18.59
N VAL A 111 4.94 3.24 -17.37
CA VAL A 111 4.00 3.71 -16.37
C VAL A 111 3.52 5.12 -16.70
N ASP A 112 2.21 5.29 -16.88
CA ASP A 112 1.59 6.59 -17.16
C ASP A 112 1.19 7.34 -15.90
N ILE A 113 0.83 6.61 -14.83
CA ILE A 113 0.28 7.16 -13.60
C ILE A 113 0.83 6.40 -12.41
N VAL A 114 1.26 7.11 -11.39
CA VAL A 114 1.55 6.59 -10.04
C VAL A 114 0.53 7.19 -9.09
N ILE A 115 -0.04 6.39 -8.20
CA ILE A 115 -0.93 6.85 -7.13
C ILE A 115 -0.34 6.40 -5.80
N ASN A 116 -0.10 7.34 -4.87
CA ASN A 116 0.27 7.01 -3.50
C ASN A 116 -0.94 7.20 -2.59
N THR A 117 -1.22 6.21 -1.73
CA THR A 117 -2.28 6.30 -0.71
C THR A 117 -1.89 7.30 0.37
N HIS A 118 -0.60 7.31 0.71
CA HIS A 118 0.08 8.24 1.61
C HIS A 118 1.60 8.22 1.34
N LEU A 119 2.38 8.99 2.10
CA LEU A 119 3.79 9.23 1.79
C LEU A 119 4.78 8.66 2.82
N HIS A 120 4.40 7.64 3.59
CA HIS A 120 5.37 6.89 4.38
C HIS A 120 6.40 6.21 3.48
N PHE A 121 7.59 6.00 4.03
CA PHE A 121 8.78 5.56 3.27
C PHE A 121 8.58 4.23 2.53
N ASP A 122 7.73 3.35 3.06
CA ASP A 122 7.45 2.02 2.54
C ASP A 122 6.31 1.98 1.51
N HIS A 123 5.70 3.13 1.23
CA HIS A 123 4.69 3.33 0.19
C HIS A 123 5.19 4.17 -0.97
N CYS A 124 6.00 5.19 -0.69
CA CYS A 124 6.48 6.13 -1.70
C CYS A 124 8.00 6.08 -1.94
N GLY A 125 8.72 5.18 -1.25
CA GLY A 125 10.18 5.09 -1.37
C GLY A 125 10.66 4.85 -2.78
N GLY A 126 9.98 4.03 -3.56
CA GLY A 126 10.29 3.78 -4.96
C GLY A 126 9.87 4.89 -5.93
N ASN A 127 9.23 5.99 -5.48
CA ASN A 127 8.94 7.15 -6.34
C ASN A 127 10.21 7.74 -6.94
N THR A 128 11.33 7.60 -6.23
CA THR A 128 12.62 8.18 -6.61
C THR A 128 13.73 7.14 -6.59
N ILE A 129 14.72 7.34 -7.43
CA ILE A 129 15.88 6.47 -7.60
C ILE A 129 17.15 7.29 -7.85
N TYR A 130 18.31 6.78 -7.46
CA TYR A 130 19.59 7.35 -7.88
C TYR A 130 19.92 6.92 -9.31
N ARG A 131 20.09 7.89 -10.22
CA ARG A 131 20.61 7.72 -11.58
C ARG A 131 21.86 8.58 -11.72
N ASP A 132 22.99 7.97 -12.04
CA ASP A 132 24.31 8.65 -12.16
C ASP A 132 24.66 9.53 -10.94
N GLY A 133 24.34 9.01 -9.73
CA GLY A 133 24.58 9.68 -8.46
C GLY A 133 23.64 10.85 -8.16
N LYS A 134 22.62 11.09 -8.98
CA LYS A 134 21.60 12.12 -8.77
C LYS A 134 20.25 11.48 -8.48
N LEU A 135 19.51 12.08 -7.58
CA LEU A 135 18.13 11.68 -7.27
C LEU A 135 17.22 12.11 -8.42
N ALA A 136 16.39 11.18 -8.90
CA ALA A 136 15.48 11.38 -10.02
C ALA A 136 14.17 10.60 -9.80
N LEU A 137 13.12 10.95 -10.53
CA LEU A 137 11.89 10.17 -10.55
C LEU A 137 12.12 8.80 -11.18
N THR A 138 11.62 7.77 -10.53
CA THR A 138 11.73 6.38 -11.02
C THR A 138 10.90 6.19 -12.30
N PHE A 139 9.71 6.76 -12.34
CA PHE A 139 8.76 6.67 -13.44
C PHE A 139 8.71 7.99 -14.21
N PRO A 140 9.62 8.20 -15.19
CA PRO A 140 9.91 9.52 -15.74
C PRO A 140 8.77 10.10 -16.61
N ARG A 141 7.79 9.28 -17.01
CA ARG A 141 6.64 9.69 -17.82
C ARG A 141 5.35 9.74 -17.02
N ALA A 142 5.35 9.24 -15.79
CA ALA A 142 4.17 9.13 -14.98
C ALA A 142 3.74 10.49 -14.39
N ARG A 143 2.42 10.69 -14.27
CA ARG A 143 1.85 11.69 -13.36
C ARG A 143 1.66 11.04 -11.99
N TYR A 144 2.05 11.74 -10.93
CA TYR A 144 1.97 11.22 -9.55
C TYR A 144 0.81 11.88 -8.82
N PHE A 145 -0.17 11.08 -8.43
CA PHE A 145 -1.38 11.54 -7.74
C PHE A 145 -1.34 11.19 -6.27
N LEU A 146 -1.68 12.17 -5.42
CA LEU A 146 -1.85 11.98 -3.98
C LEU A 146 -2.69 13.11 -3.37
N GLN A 147 -3.16 12.92 -2.13
CA GLN A 147 -3.89 13.94 -1.41
C GLN A 147 -2.99 15.14 -1.07
N LYS A 148 -3.50 16.36 -1.30
CA LYS A 148 -2.77 17.59 -1.01
C LYS A 148 -2.38 17.72 0.46
N GLY A 149 -3.29 17.38 1.38
CA GLY A 149 -2.98 17.44 2.80
C GLY A 149 -1.88 16.45 3.20
N GLU A 150 -1.79 15.29 2.57
CA GLU A 150 -0.70 14.32 2.79
C GLU A 150 0.65 14.89 2.33
N TRP A 151 0.65 15.57 1.18
CA TRP A 151 1.83 16.28 0.69
C TRP A 151 2.30 17.37 1.65
N GLU A 152 1.36 18.16 2.18
CA GLU A 152 1.64 19.24 3.14
C GLU A 152 2.21 18.65 4.46
N GLU A 153 1.63 17.57 4.97
CA GLU A 153 2.10 16.89 6.19
C GLU A 153 3.48 16.29 6.00
N ALA A 154 3.72 15.59 4.91
CA ALA A 154 5.01 14.97 4.61
C ALA A 154 6.16 15.98 4.49
N ASN A 155 5.87 17.22 4.05
CA ASN A 155 6.85 18.30 3.98
C ASN A 155 7.02 19.06 5.30
N HIS A 156 6.11 18.91 6.27
CA HIS A 156 6.14 19.57 7.58
C HIS A 156 5.82 18.60 8.72
N PRO A 157 6.52 17.45 8.79
CA PRO A 157 6.19 16.41 9.77
C PRO A 157 6.54 16.86 11.20
N ASN A 158 5.75 16.40 12.15
CA ASN A 158 5.98 16.62 13.57
C ASN A 158 6.96 15.57 14.17
N GLU A 159 7.21 15.65 15.50
CA GLU A 159 8.16 14.76 16.18
C GLU A 159 7.74 13.28 16.13
N ARG A 160 6.45 12.98 16.02
CA ARG A 160 5.94 11.61 15.89
C ARG A 160 6.08 11.07 14.48
N THR A 161 5.77 11.87 13.45
CA THR A 161 5.61 11.42 12.07
C THR A 161 6.90 11.51 11.23
N ARG A 162 7.85 12.38 11.62
CA ARG A 162 9.09 12.66 10.85
C ARG A 162 9.95 11.44 10.53
N ALA A 163 9.82 10.34 11.27
CA ALA A 163 10.58 9.13 10.99
C ALA A 163 10.06 8.38 9.77
N SER A 164 8.79 8.55 9.42
CA SER A 164 8.13 7.89 8.30
C SER A 164 8.24 8.66 6.98
N TYR A 165 8.43 9.99 7.05
CA TYR A 165 8.55 10.86 5.87
C TYR A 165 10.01 11.16 5.55
N LEU A 166 10.51 10.62 4.44
CA LEU A 166 11.90 10.78 4.03
C LEU A 166 12.01 11.81 2.89
N PRO A 167 12.71 12.94 3.07
CA PRO A 167 12.80 14.00 2.07
C PRO A 167 13.24 13.53 0.69
N GLU A 168 14.16 12.57 0.62
CA GLU A 168 14.66 12.01 -0.64
C GLU A 168 13.58 11.29 -1.48
N ASN A 169 12.45 10.91 -0.88
CA ASN A 169 11.31 10.34 -1.59
C ASN A 169 10.44 11.42 -2.23
N LEU A 170 10.56 12.68 -1.79
CA LEU A 170 9.68 13.79 -2.12
C LEU A 170 10.37 14.85 -3.00
N GLU A 171 11.66 15.13 -2.76
CA GLU A 171 12.39 16.25 -3.41
C GLU A 171 12.26 16.29 -4.93
N PRO A 172 12.46 15.17 -5.69
CA PRO A 172 12.31 15.23 -7.14
C PRO A 172 10.87 15.48 -7.60
N LEU A 173 9.88 15.12 -6.78
CA LEU A 173 8.47 15.40 -7.09
C LEU A 173 8.14 16.87 -6.90
N ALA A 174 8.68 17.52 -5.86
CA ALA A 174 8.44 18.92 -5.56
C ALA A 174 8.82 19.85 -6.73
N ASP A 175 9.93 19.52 -7.40
CA ASP A 175 10.46 20.30 -8.53
C ASP A 175 9.88 19.88 -9.89
N SER A 176 9.05 18.84 -9.92
CA SER A 176 8.52 18.27 -11.15
C SER A 176 7.17 18.87 -11.54
N ARG A 177 6.84 18.79 -12.84
CA ARG A 177 5.49 19.06 -13.34
C ARG A 177 4.59 17.83 -13.36
N GLN A 178 5.05 16.74 -12.74
CA GLN A 178 4.38 15.44 -12.75
C GLN A 178 3.53 15.23 -11.50
N LEU A 179 3.70 16.07 -10.47
CA LEU A 179 2.93 16.02 -9.23
C LEU A 179 1.52 16.59 -9.43
N GLU A 180 0.51 15.79 -9.08
CA GLU A 180 -0.91 16.12 -9.15
C GLU A 180 -1.53 15.98 -7.76
N LEU A 181 -1.75 17.09 -7.09
CA LEU A 181 -2.36 17.15 -5.77
C LEU A 181 -3.87 17.22 -5.89
N VAL A 182 -4.56 16.26 -5.24
CA VAL A 182 -6.02 16.21 -5.22
C VAL A 182 -6.56 16.50 -3.82
N GLU A 183 -7.78 17.00 -3.73
CA GLU A 183 -8.47 17.23 -2.47
C GLU A 183 -9.77 16.40 -2.42
N GLY A 184 -9.90 15.58 -1.38
CA GLY A 184 -11.09 14.73 -1.24
C GLY A 184 -11.14 13.60 -2.26
N GLU A 185 -12.35 13.23 -2.70
CA GLU A 185 -12.53 12.22 -3.75
C GLU A 185 -12.13 12.78 -5.12
N ALA A 186 -11.35 12.00 -5.88
CA ALA A 186 -10.91 12.40 -7.21
C ALA A 186 -10.90 11.21 -8.18
N GLU A 187 -11.41 11.42 -9.38
CA GLU A 187 -11.27 10.47 -10.48
C GLU A 187 -9.98 10.78 -11.25
N VAL A 188 -9.03 9.85 -11.23
CA VAL A 188 -7.73 9.96 -11.91
C VAL A 188 -7.88 9.72 -13.40
N ILE A 189 -8.55 8.64 -13.74
CA ILE A 189 -9.11 8.32 -15.05
C ILE A 189 -10.46 7.65 -14.81
N LYS A 190 -11.30 7.55 -15.84
CA LYS A 190 -12.62 6.92 -15.72
C LYS A 190 -12.52 5.53 -15.08
N GLY A 191 -13.20 5.36 -13.94
CA GLY A 191 -13.23 4.13 -13.18
C GLY A 191 -12.05 3.89 -12.26
N VAL A 192 -11.05 4.80 -12.18
CA VAL A 192 -9.98 4.75 -11.18
C VAL A 192 -10.04 6.01 -10.32
N ARG A 193 -10.33 5.85 -9.04
CA ARG A 193 -10.60 6.95 -8.11
C ARG A 193 -9.74 6.87 -6.87
N ILE A 194 -9.38 8.02 -6.34
CA ILE A 194 -8.79 8.18 -5.02
C ILE A 194 -9.91 8.55 -4.06
N LEU A 195 -10.04 7.79 -2.96
CA LEU A 195 -11.07 8.01 -1.94
C LEU A 195 -10.42 8.26 -0.58
N PRO A 196 -10.75 9.36 0.11
CA PRO A 196 -10.22 9.63 1.44
C PRO A 196 -10.55 8.51 2.44
N ALA A 197 -9.52 8.07 3.14
CA ALA A 197 -9.61 7.04 4.16
C ALA A 197 -8.74 7.43 5.39
N PRO A 198 -9.04 8.57 6.05
CA PRO A 198 -8.23 9.09 7.14
C PRO A 198 -8.16 8.13 8.32
N GLY A 199 -7.05 8.21 9.06
CA GLY A 199 -6.84 7.44 10.29
C GLY A 199 -5.39 7.03 10.47
N HIS A 200 -4.82 6.28 9.54
CA HIS A 200 -3.41 5.92 9.54
C HIS A 200 -2.55 7.19 9.44
N THR A 201 -2.76 8.01 8.43
CA THR A 201 -2.44 9.44 8.44
C THR A 201 -3.73 10.26 8.37
N ALA A 202 -3.66 11.56 8.66
CA ALA A 202 -4.84 12.42 8.58
C ALA A 202 -5.41 12.51 7.15
N HIS A 203 -4.57 12.30 6.15
CA HIS A 203 -4.91 12.45 4.72
C HIS A 203 -4.70 11.16 3.91
N HIS A 204 -4.58 10.00 4.59
CA HIS A 204 -4.52 8.70 3.93
C HIS A 204 -5.71 8.51 2.98
N ALA A 205 -5.48 7.82 1.88
CA ALA A 205 -6.49 7.49 0.88
C ALA A 205 -6.43 6.00 0.51
N ILE A 206 -7.51 5.49 -0.08
CA ILE A 206 -7.56 4.22 -0.77
C ILE A 206 -7.76 4.45 -2.26
N VAL A 207 -7.47 3.45 -3.09
CA VAL A 207 -7.70 3.52 -4.54
C VAL A 207 -8.78 2.53 -4.93
N GLU A 208 -9.82 3.05 -5.58
CA GLU A 208 -10.90 2.27 -6.15
C GLU A 208 -10.66 2.06 -7.65
N VAL A 209 -10.77 0.82 -8.11
CA VAL A 209 -10.82 0.47 -9.53
C VAL A 209 -12.16 -0.18 -9.81
N ALA A 210 -13.00 0.46 -10.63
CA ALA A 210 -14.34 -0.01 -10.95
C ALA A 210 -14.54 -0.12 -12.45
N SER A 211 -15.02 -1.28 -12.92
CA SER A 211 -15.31 -1.53 -14.33
C SER A 211 -16.38 -2.61 -14.46
N ALA A 212 -17.35 -2.37 -15.36
CA ALA A 212 -18.41 -3.33 -15.71
C ALA A 212 -19.15 -3.94 -14.50
N GLY A 213 -19.42 -3.12 -13.47
CA GLY A 213 -20.12 -3.56 -12.25
C GLY A 213 -19.28 -4.39 -11.28
N GLN A 214 -17.97 -4.45 -11.47
CA GLN A 214 -17.02 -5.06 -10.55
C GLN A 214 -16.12 -3.97 -9.93
N THR A 215 -15.75 -4.14 -8.67
CA THR A 215 -14.91 -3.17 -7.93
C THR A 215 -13.78 -3.87 -7.21
N ALA A 216 -12.61 -3.25 -7.26
CA ALA A 216 -11.46 -3.59 -6.46
C ALA A 216 -11.03 -2.36 -5.64
N LEU A 217 -10.67 -2.56 -4.37
CA LEU A 217 -10.18 -1.53 -3.46
C LEU A 217 -8.75 -1.85 -3.05
N TYR A 218 -7.81 -1.02 -3.42
CA TYR A 218 -6.48 -1.03 -2.86
C TYR A 218 -6.50 -0.20 -1.59
N ILE A 219 -6.39 -0.87 -0.44
CA ILE A 219 -6.78 -0.28 0.84
C ILE A 219 -5.63 0.41 1.60
N GLY A 220 -4.40 0.41 1.04
CA GLY A 220 -3.25 1.03 1.71
C GLY A 220 -3.12 0.53 3.16
N ASP A 221 -2.80 1.45 4.06
CA ASP A 221 -2.64 1.20 5.49
C ASP A 221 -3.94 1.33 6.30
N LEU A 222 -5.08 1.07 5.65
CA LEU A 222 -6.31 0.85 6.40
C LEU A 222 -6.16 -0.30 7.41
N VAL A 223 -5.31 -1.29 7.08
CA VAL A 223 -4.85 -2.37 7.95
C VAL A 223 -3.41 -2.77 7.60
N GLN A 224 -2.61 -3.09 8.61
CA GLN A 224 -1.24 -3.57 8.46
C GLN A 224 -1.12 -5.10 8.49
N HIS A 225 -2.25 -5.80 8.74
CA HIS A 225 -2.30 -7.26 8.74
C HIS A 225 -3.72 -7.76 8.49
N HIS A 226 -3.89 -8.88 7.77
CA HIS A 226 -5.21 -9.41 7.40
C HIS A 226 -6.13 -9.72 8.60
N LEU A 227 -5.57 -10.08 9.76
CA LEU A 227 -6.38 -10.28 10.98
C LEU A 227 -7.16 -9.03 11.40
N MET A 228 -6.68 -7.85 11.03
CA MET A 228 -7.39 -6.59 11.33
C MET A 228 -8.59 -6.37 10.43
N LEU A 229 -8.70 -7.07 9.29
CA LEU A 229 -9.92 -7.09 8.47
C LEU A 229 -11.03 -7.84 9.19
N GLU A 230 -10.68 -8.89 9.91
CA GLU A 230 -11.64 -9.70 10.70
C GLU A 230 -11.99 -9.04 12.03
N ARG A 231 -11.07 -8.28 12.61
CA ARG A 231 -11.16 -7.73 13.98
C ARG A 231 -11.08 -6.20 13.95
N LEU A 232 -12.23 -5.56 13.90
CA LEU A 232 -12.32 -4.09 13.76
C LEU A 232 -11.55 -3.32 14.83
N ALA A 233 -11.61 -3.78 16.08
CA ALA A 233 -10.98 -3.09 17.22
C ALA A 233 -9.44 -3.19 17.23
N TRP A 234 -8.84 -4.00 16.37
CA TRP A 234 -7.39 -4.10 16.27
C TRP A 234 -6.87 -2.98 15.38
N ILE A 235 -6.19 -2.03 16.00
CA ILE A 235 -5.67 -0.81 15.37
C ILE A 235 -4.17 -0.75 15.65
N SER A 236 -3.38 -0.40 14.65
CA SER A 236 -1.94 -0.30 14.75
C SER A 236 -1.50 0.89 15.61
N SER A 237 -0.32 0.78 16.25
CA SER A 237 0.36 1.93 16.89
C SER A 237 0.86 2.95 15.87
N PHE A 238 0.98 2.55 14.61
CA PHE A 238 1.40 3.44 13.52
C PHE A 238 0.28 4.40 13.12
N ASP A 239 -0.98 4.10 13.48
CA ASP A 239 -2.10 4.98 13.18
C ASP A 239 -2.01 6.27 14.00
N GLU A 240 -2.05 7.40 13.32
CA GLU A 240 -2.00 8.72 13.95
C GLU A 240 -3.30 9.06 14.67
N LEU A 241 -4.42 8.63 14.09
CA LEU A 241 -5.78 8.93 14.53
C LEU A 241 -6.57 7.61 14.75
N PRO A 242 -6.23 6.80 15.76
CA PRO A 242 -6.71 5.43 15.89
C PRO A 242 -8.25 5.29 15.96
N LEU A 243 -8.96 6.26 16.54
CA LEU A 243 -10.41 6.23 16.57
C LEU A 243 -11.03 6.62 15.22
N VAL A 244 -10.37 7.48 14.46
CA VAL A 244 -10.76 7.80 13.08
C VAL A 244 -10.50 6.58 12.19
N SER A 245 -9.34 5.91 12.34
CA SER A 245 -9.04 4.63 11.66
C SER A 245 -10.13 3.59 11.89
N LEU A 246 -10.61 3.46 13.13
CA LEU A 246 -11.67 2.51 13.46
C LEU A 246 -12.95 2.79 12.65
N GLU A 247 -13.42 4.03 12.62
CA GLU A 247 -14.64 4.40 11.89
C GLU A 247 -14.46 4.31 10.38
N THR A 248 -13.30 4.72 9.86
CA THR A 248 -12.96 4.59 8.44
C THR A 248 -12.93 3.12 8.02
N LYS A 249 -12.24 2.29 8.78
CA LYS A 249 -12.15 0.85 8.56
C LYS A 249 -13.52 0.19 8.56
N LYS A 250 -14.36 0.50 9.55
CA LYS A 250 -15.71 -0.01 9.66
C LYS A 250 -16.52 0.30 8.40
N ARG A 251 -16.57 1.56 7.99
CA ARG A 251 -17.29 2.02 6.80
C ARG A 251 -16.83 1.31 5.52
N ILE A 252 -15.51 1.23 5.31
CA ILE A 252 -14.93 0.63 4.09
C ILE A 252 -15.17 -0.88 4.06
N LEU A 253 -14.97 -1.58 5.18
CA LEU A 253 -15.15 -3.03 5.22
C LEU A 253 -16.62 -3.45 5.17
N GLU A 254 -17.54 -2.66 5.73
CA GLU A 254 -18.99 -2.90 5.58
C GLU A 254 -19.42 -2.76 4.12
N ARG A 255 -18.94 -1.72 3.42
CA ARG A 255 -19.14 -1.58 1.98
C ARG A 255 -18.57 -2.76 1.21
N ALA A 256 -17.31 -3.11 1.44
CA ALA A 256 -16.65 -4.20 0.73
C ALA A 256 -17.37 -5.54 0.86
N ILE A 257 -17.96 -5.82 2.04
CA ILE A 257 -18.77 -7.00 2.24
C ILE A 257 -20.09 -6.91 1.46
N ALA A 258 -20.79 -5.76 1.55
CA ALA A 258 -22.09 -5.58 0.94
C ALA A 258 -22.02 -5.61 -0.61
N GLU A 259 -20.99 -5.01 -1.18
CA GLU A 259 -20.79 -4.90 -2.63
C GLU A 259 -19.95 -6.05 -3.20
N ASN A 260 -19.41 -6.93 -2.33
CA ASN A 260 -18.53 -8.02 -2.69
C ASN A 260 -17.25 -7.53 -3.40
N ASP A 261 -16.69 -6.39 -2.93
CA ASP A 261 -15.49 -5.80 -3.49
C ASP A 261 -14.28 -6.72 -3.32
N LEU A 262 -13.38 -6.69 -4.29
CA LEU A 262 -12.06 -7.29 -4.20
C LEU A 262 -11.16 -6.36 -3.38
N LEU A 263 -10.50 -6.87 -2.34
CA LEU A 263 -9.56 -6.09 -1.53
C LEU A 263 -8.13 -6.43 -1.89
N ILE A 264 -7.29 -5.41 -2.00
CA ILE A 264 -5.85 -5.54 -2.18
C ILE A 264 -5.18 -4.87 -0.97
N CYS A 265 -4.43 -5.65 -0.21
CA CYS A 265 -3.79 -5.25 1.05
C CYS A 265 -2.28 -5.14 0.86
N VAL A 266 -1.69 -4.00 1.18
CA VAL A 266 -0.25 -3.74 1.06
C VAL A 266 0.55 -4.74 1.88
N HIS A 267 0.25 -4.82 3.17
CA HIS A 267 1.06 -5.50 4.17
C HIS A 267 0.62 -6.93 4.49
N CYS A 268 -0.41 -7.42 3.82
CA CYS A 268 -0.79 -8.83 3.94
C CYS A 268 0.22 -9.73 3.20
N PRO A 269 0.34 -11.01 3.60
CA PRO A 269 1.15 -11.96 2.83
C PRO A 269 0.82 -11.92 1.34
N PRO A 270 1.83 -11.99 0.45
CA PRO A 270 1.59 -11.94 -1.00
C PRO A 270 0.62 -13.03 -1.49
N PRO A 271 -0.27 -12.71 -2.43
CA PRO A 271 -0.39 -11.44 -3.14
C PRO A 271 -1.22 -10.37 -2.41
N GLY A 272 -1.67 -10.59 -1.18
CA GLY A 272 -2.48 -9.66 -0.41
C GLY A 272 -3.87 -9.41 -1.03
N LEU A 273 -4.34 -10.32 -1.86
CA LEU A 273 -5.57 -10.21 -2.64
C LEU A 273 -6.64 -11.14 -2.08
N GLY A 274 -7.87 -10.66 -1.93
CA GLY A 274 -8.95 -11.50 -1.41
C GLY A 274 -10.27 -10.76 -1.24
N ARG A 275 -11.21 -11.40 -0.56
CA ARG A 275 -12.52 -10.84 -0.23
C ARG A 275 -12.81 -11.01 1.24
N LEU A 276 -13.60 -10.08 1.78
CA LEU A 276 -14.08 -10.17 3.14
C LEU A 276 -15.55 -10.66 3.13
N ARG A 277 -15.83 -11.69 3.90
CA ARG A 277 -17.16 -12.31 4.00
C ARG A 277 -17.70 -12.25 5.41
N LEU A 278 -19.03 -12.35 5.54
CA LEU A 278 -19.69 -12.64 6.81
C LEU A 278 -20.03 -14.12 6.86
N VAL A 279 -19.38 -14.85 7.78
CA VAL A 279 -19.65 -16.26 8.05
C VAL A 279 -20.13 -16.37 9.50
N GLU A 280 -21.35 -16.81 9.72
CA GLU A 280 -21.98 -16.90 11.06
C GLU A 280 -21.88 -15.57 11.85
N GLY A 281 -22.06 -14.44 11.15
CA GLY A 281 -21.98 -13.10 11.75
C GLY A 281 -20.56 -12.60 12.07
N LYS A 282 -19.50 -13.35 11.71
CA LYS A 282 -18.10 -12.98 11.89
C LYS A 282 -17.49 -12.64 10.53
N ARG A 283 -16.63 -11.61 10.52
CA ARG A 283 -15.83 -11.29 9.33
C ARG A 283 -14.77 -12.37 9.14
N LYS A 284 -14.62 -12.81 7.88
CA LYS A 284 -13.61 -13.78 7.46
C LYS A 284 -12.91 -13.29 6.20
N TRP A 285 -11.58 -13.25 6.25
CA TRP A 285 -10.74 -12.98 5.09
C TRP A 285 -10.56 -14.25 4.27
N GLU A 286 -10.88 -14.18 2.99
CA GLU A 286 -10.70 -15.24 2.01
C GLU A 286 -9.66 -14.76 0.99
N ALA A 287 -8.41 -15.17 1.18
CA ALA A 287 -7.34 -14.89 0.23
C ALA A 287 -7.59 -15.65 -1.09
N LEU A 288 -7.23 -15.01 -2.23
CA LEU A 288 -7.31 -15.59 -3.58
C LEU A 288 -5.96 -16.17 -4.02
#